data_84272ef221bb07aa1fbfe27fc829575e
#
_entry.id   84272ef221bb07aa1fbfe27fc829575e
#
_cell.length_a   1.000
_cell.length_b   1.000
_cell.length_c   1.000
_cell.angle_alpha   90.00
_cell.angle_beta   90.00
_cell.angle_gamma   90.00
#
_symmetry.space_group_name_H-M   'P 1'
#
loop_
_entity.id
_entity.type
_entity.pdbx_description
1 polymer ?
#
loop_
_entity_poly.entity_id
_entity_poly.type
_entity_poly.pdbx_seq_one_letter_code
_entity_poly.pdbx_strand_id
1 'polypeptide(L)'
;MKKIILSVLLLGIIMGLQAQELKVINLNKPDKSRNVTLMQALNKRHSERAFANKQLTHQDLSDLLWAANGINRPSEGKRTAPSANNVQEVDVYVCMKDGCYLYDAKAHQLQPVAKGDYRSAVARQQNFVTEAPVCLILVAD
;
A
#
# COMPACT_ATOMS: atom_id res chain seq x y z
N MET A 1 -28.99 38.34 20.46
CA MET A 1 -28.89 36.94 20.86
C MET A 1 -28.90 35.97 19.66
N LYS A 2 -29.88 35.99 18.74
CA LYS A 2 -29.93 35.08 17.55
C LYS A 2 -28.69 35.16 16.64
N LYS A 3 -28.09 36.33 16.41
CA LYS A 3 -26.89 36.53 15.59
C LYS A 3 -25.62 35.92 16.23
N ILE A 4 -25.51 35.95 17.56
CA ILE A 4 -24.38 35.38 18.32
C ILE A 4 -24.45 33.86 18.30
N ILE A 5 -25.65 33.29 18.44
CA ILE A 5 -25.86 31.83 18.38
C ILE A 5 -25.51 31.29 16.97
N LEU A 6 -25.88 32.02 15.92
CA LEU A 6 -25.55 31.62 14.53
C LEU A 6 -24.04 31.64 14.26
N SER A 7 -23.32 32.65 14.81
CA SER A 7 -21.84 32.76 14.66
C SER A 7 -21.12 31.64 15.41
N VAL A 8 -21.59 31.26 16.59
CA VAL A 8 -21.00 30.17 17.38
C VAL A 8 -21.25 28.81 16.69
N LEU A 9 -22.44 28.61 16.09
CA LEU A 9 -22.75 27.41 15.32
C LEU A 9 -21.89 27.29 14.06
N LEU A 10 -21.65 28.41 13.37
CA LEU A 10 -20.80 28.43 12.17
C LEU A 10 -19.31 28.16 12.51
N LEU A 11 -18.81 28.67 13.64
CA LEU A 11 -17.45 28.40 14.12
C LEU A 11 -17.25 26.93 14.53
N GLY A 12 -18.29 26.29 15.11
CA GLY A 12 -18.27 24.88 15.47
C GLY A 12 -18.22 23.95 14.25
N ILE A 13 -18.81 24.33 13.12
CA ILE A 13 -18.79 23.55 11.87
C ILE A 13 -17.41 23.62 11.20
N ILE A 14 -16.71 24.74 11.33
CA ILE A 14 -15.36 24.91 10.74
C ILE A 14 -14.30 24.09 11.49
N MET A 15 -14.44 23.87 12.80
CA MET A 15 -13.54 23.03 13.59
C MET A 15 -13.71 21.53 13.32
N GLY A 16 -14.81 21.07 12.70
CA GLY A 16 -15.09 19.64 12.43
C GLY A 16 -14.50 19.10 11.13
N LEU A 17 -13.98 19.95 10.24
CA LEU A 17 -13.44 19.55 8.94
C LEU A 17 -11.91 19.47 8.90
N GLN A 18 -11.31 18.91 9.93
CA GLN A 18 -9.93 18.42 9.78
C GLN A 18 -9.98 17.12 8.98
N ALA A 19 -9.87 17.23 7.67
CA ALA A 19 -9.64 16.07 6.83
C ALA A 19 -8.34 15.42 7.31
N GLN A 20 -8.46 14.25 7.94
CA GLN A 20 -7.30 13.51 8.43
C GLN A 20 -6.40 13.22 7.21
N GLU A 21 -5.28 13.89 7.13
CA GLU A 21 -4.30 13.69 6.06
C GLU A 21 -3.69 12.28 6.16
N LEU A 22 -3.42 11.67 5.00
CA LEU A 22 -2.65 10.43 4.97
C LEU A 22 -1.24 10.71 5.49
N LYS A 23 -0.73 9.78 6.27
CA LYS A 23 0.63 9.88 6.83
C LYS A 23 1.52 8.82 6.21
N VAL A 24 2.82 9.09 6.23
CA VAL A 24 3.84 8.09 5.91
C VAL A 24 3.67 6.88 6.83
N ILE A 25 3.68 5.69 6.24
CA ILE A 25 3.63 4.42 6.97
C ILE A 25 5.03 3.82 6.97
N ASN A 26 5.67 3.78 8.14
CA ASN A 26 6.94 3.08 8.32
C ASN A 26 6.67 1.57 8.33
N LEU A 27 7.32 0.82 7.46
CA LEU A 27 7.17 -0.62 7.39
C LEU A 27 8.11 -1.31 8.40
N ASN A 28 7.72 -2.50 8.84
CA ASN A 28 8.56 -3.34 9.67
C ASN A 28 9.78 -3.83 8.87
N LYS A 29 10.84 -4.21 9.57
CA LYS A 29 11.94 -4.92 8.91
C LYS A 29 11.41 -6.22 8.31
N PRO A 30 11.73 -6.54 7.04
CA PRO A 30 11.24 -7.76 6.39
C PRO A 30 11.68 -9.01 7.12
N ASP A 31 10.76 -9.96 7.34
CA ASP A 31 11.06 -11.25 7.93
C ASP A 31 11.58 -12.21 6.85
N LYS A 32 12.91 -12.35 6.78
CA LYS A 32 13.59 -13.24 5.83
C LYS A 32 13.69 -14.69 6.33
N SER A 33 13.18 -14.99 7.52
CA SER A 33 13.20 -16.32 8.13
C SER A 33 11.94 -17.14 7.86
N ARG A 34 10.99 -16.63 7.08
CA ARG A 34 9.76 -17.37 6.74
C ARG A 34 10.08 -18.72 6.11
N ASN A 35 9.65 -19.77 6.77
CA ASN A 35 10.04 -21.17 6.48
C ASN A 35 9.15 -21.81 5.40
N VAL A 36 9.10 -21.20 4.20
CA VAL A 36 8.41 -21.78 3.04
C VAL A 36 9.42 -21.92 1.91
N THR A 37 9.62 -23.13 1.42
CA THR A 37 10.50 -23.33 0.25
C THR A 37 9.85 -22.80 -1.02
N LEU A 38 10.66 -22.42 -2.01
CA LEU A 38 10.18 -21.98 -3.33
C LEU A 38 9.23 -23.03 -3.95
N MET A 39 9.57 -24.32 -3.86
CA MET A 39 8.76 -25.39 -4.44
C MET A 39 7.41 -25.54 -3.74
N GLN A 40 7.37 -25.35 -2.41
CA GLN A 40 6.10 -25.34 -1.67
C GLN A 40 5.23 -24.13 -2.05
N ALA A 41 5.83 -22.95 -2.22
CA ALA A 41 5.12 -21.76 -2.64
C ALA A 41 4.55 -21.92 -4.06
N LEU A 42 5.35 -22.41 -5.01
CA LEU A 42 4.92 -22.68 -6.39
C LEU A 42 3.81 -23.74 -6.46
N ASN A 43 3.92 -24.81 -5.69
CA ASN A 43 2.91 -25.88 -5.66
C ASN A 43 1.55 -25.40 -5.13
N LYS A 44 1.55 -24.43 -4.22
CA LYS A 44 0.32 -23.82 -3.65
C LYS A 44 -0.20 -22.62 -4.44
N ARG A 45 0.61 -22.06 -5.33
CA ARG A 45 0.24 -20.87 -6.09
C ARG A 45 -0.90 -21.15 -7.07
N HIS A 46 -1.99 -20.46 -6.92
CA HIS A 46 -3.12 -20.41 -7.86
C HIS A 46 -3.75 -19.01 -7.83
N SER A 47 -4.68 -18.75 -8.74
CA SER A 47 -5.43 -17.49 -8.74
C SER A 47 -6.56 -17.57 -7.74
N GLU A 48 -6.47 -16.78 -6.68
CA GLU A 48 -7.56 -16.57 -5.73
C GLU A 48 -8.39 -15.35 -6.10
N ARG A 49 -9.71 -15.47 -5.98
CA ARG A 49 -10.68 -14.38 -6.22
C ARG A 49 -11.66 -14.20 -5.07
N ALA A 50 -11.46 -14.94 -3.99
CA ALA A 50 -12.17 -14.78 -2.73
C ALA A 50 -11.18 -14.38 -1.64
N PHE A 51 -11.51 -13.35 -0.88
CA PHE A 51 -10.65 -12.83 0.17
C PHE A 51 -11.29 -13.05 1.53
N ALA A 52 -10.47 -13.37 2.53
CA ALA A 52 -10.93 -13.39 3.91
C ALA A 52 -11.25 -11.96 4.37
N ASN A 53 -12.27 -11.81 5.21
CA ASN A 53 -12.57 -10.52 5.84
C ASN A 53 -11.52 -10.20 6.93
N LYS A 54 -10.27 -10.04 6.50
CA LYS A 54 -9.12 -9.80 7.36
C LYS A 54 -8.14 -8.86 6.66
N GLN A 55 -7.68 -7.87 7.39
CA GLN A 55 -6.59 -7.01 6.91
C GLN A 55 -5.26 -7.77 6.97
N LEU A 56 -4.33 -7.42 6.09
CA LEU A 56 -2.95 -7.86 6.22
C LEU A 56 -2.36 -7.33 7.53
N THR A 57 -1.55 -8.15 8.17
CA THR A 57 -0.73 -7.64 9.27
C THR A 57 0.31 -6.65 8.72
N HIS A 58 0.78 -5.74 9.56
CA HIS A 58 1.82 -4.79 9.16
C HIS A 58 3.12 -5.52 8.73
N GLN A 59 3.40 -6.69 9.30
CA GLN A 59 4.51 -7.53 8.89
C GLN A 59 4.28 -8.18 7.53
N ASP A 60 3.08 -8.71 7.26
CA ASP A 60 2.78 -9.32 5.97
C ASP A 60 2.83 -8.29 4.83
N LEU A 61 2.33 -7.07 5.07
CA LEU A 61 2.42 -5.98 4.12
C LEU A 61 3.89 -5.61 3.84
N SER A 62 4.71 -5.51 4.90
CA SER A 62 6.13 -5.23 4.79
C SER A 62 6.86 -6.29 3.96
N ASP A 63 6.65 -7.55 4.27
CA ASP A 63 7.30 -8.68 3.58
C ASP A 63 6.87 -8.76 2.12
N LEU A 64 5.57 -8.52 1.84
CA LEU A 64 5.04 -8.48 0.49
C LEU A 64 5.70 -7.39 -0.36
N LEU A 65 5.84 -6.18 0.18
CA LEU A 65 6.43 -5.06 -0.54
C LEU A 65 7.93 -5.23 -0.73
N TRP A 66 8.61 -5.75 0.29
CA TRP A 66 10.02 -6.10 0.15
C TRP A 66 10.22 -7.19 -0.91
N ALA A 67 9.39 -8.22 -0.94
CA ALA A 67 9.46 -9.27 -1.96
C ALA A 67 9.18 -8.73 -3.36
N ALA A 68 8.24 -7.78 -3.50
CA ALA A 68 7.87 -7.20 -4.79
C ALA A 68 8.99 -6.34 -5.40
N ASN A 69 9.59 -5.42 -4.63
CA ASN A 69 10.59 -4.48 -5.16
C ASN A 69 11.52 -3.90 -4.06
N GLY A 70 11.80 -4.66 -3.00
CA GLY A 70 12.67 -4.22 -1.91
C GLY A 70 14.16 -4.31 -2.24
N ILE A 71 14.99 -3.64 -1.46
CA ILE A 71 16.45 -3.73 -1.59
C ILE A 71 16.95 -5.01 -0.90
N ASN A 72 17.49 -5.95 -1.68
CA ASN A 72 18.06 -7.20 -1.19
C ASN A 72 19.60 -7.20 -1.17
N ARG A 73 20.22 -6.29 -1.89
CA ARG A 73 21.67 -6.07 -1.94
C ARG A 73 21.99 -4.60 -1.65
N PRO A 74 22.00 -4.19 -0.37
CA PRO A 74 22.12 -2.78 0.02
C PRO A 74 23.41 -2.11 -0.47
N SER A 75 24.54 -2.85 -0.48
CA SER A 75 25.85 -2.33 -0.93
C SER A 75 25.86 -1.99 -2.43
N GLU A 76 24.99 -2.63 -3.23
CA GLU A 76 24.89 -2.40 -4.67
C GLU A 76 23.64 -1.58 -5.04
N GLY A 77 22.76 -1.30 -4.09
CA GLY A 77 21.46 -0.66 -4.32
C GLY A 77 20.50 -1.49 -5.15
N LYS A 78 20.75 -2.81 -5.31
CA LYS A 78 19.92 -3.68 -6.16
C LYS A 78 18.71 -4.21 -5.42
N ARG A 79 17.66 -4.47 -6.21
CA ARG A 79 16.34 -4.85 -5.71
C ARG A 79 16.05 -6.35 -5.90
N THR A 80 14.98 -6.81 -5.28
CA THR A 80 14.42 -8.16 -5.49
C THR A 80 13.92 -8.34 -6.92
N ALA A 81 13.31 -7.29 -7.50
CA ALA A 81 12.92 -7.27 -8.91
C ALA A 81 14.14 -6.92 -9.79
N PRO A 82 14.36 -7.65 -10.91
CA PRO A 82 15.41 -7.32 -11.87
C PRO A 82 15.01 -6.09 -12.69
N SER A 83 16.01 -5.31 -13.11
CA SER A 83 15.83 -4.26 -14.13
C SER A 83 17.07 -4.19 -15.02
N ALA A 84 16.88 -3.82 -16.29
CA ALA A 84 17.96 -3.68 -17.25
C ALA A 84 18.92 -2.58 -16.76
N ASN A 85 20.21 -2.84 -16.75
CA ASN A 85 21.24 -1.90 -16.30
C ASN A 85 20.98 -1.28 -14.91
N ASN A 86 20.15 -1.91 -14.09
CA ASN A 86 19.74 -1.43 -12.77
C ASN A 86 19.05 -0.04 -12.79
N VAL A 87 18.33 0.28 -13.86
CA VAL A 87 17.61 1.58 -13.98
C VAL A 87 16.42 1.69 -13.03
N GLN A 88 15.87 0.56 -12.58
CA GLN A 88 14.82 0.48 -11.55
C GLN A 88 13.55 1.25 -11.92
N GLU A 89 13.15 1.14 -13.17
CA GLU A 89 12.05 1.86 -13.83
C GLU A 89 10.65 1.53 -13.29
N VAL A 90 10.52 0.53 -12.42
CA VAL A 90 9.20 0.10 -11.92
C VAL A 90 8.94 0.69 -10.55
N ASP A 91 7.90 1.49 -10.46
CA ASP A 91 7.30 1.96 -9.22
C ASP A 91 6.18 1.02 -8.74
N VAL A 92 6.08 0.84 -7.43
CA VAL A 92 5.04 0.02 -6.80
C VAL A 92 4.10 0.91 -6.01
N TYR A 93 2.87 1.08 -6.53
CA TYR A 93 1.79 1.74 -5.80
C TYR A 93 0.97 0.73 -5.02
N VAL A 94 0.54 1.13 -3.84
CA VAL A 94 -0.18 0.33 -2.86
C VAL A 94 -1.52 0.99 -2.58
N CYS A 95 -2.61 0.44 -3.12
CA CYS A 95 -3.96 0.96 -2.86
C CYS A 95 -4.64 0.12 -1.77
N MET A 96 -5.01 0.79 -0.70
CA MET A 96 -5.76 0.27 0.46
C MET A 96 -7.07 1.04 0.61
N LYS A 97 -7.89 0.66 1.59
CA LYS A 97 -9.19 1.29 1.83
C LYS A 97 -9.10 2.77 2.18
N ASP A 98 -8.04 3.20 2.84
CA ASP A 98 -7.82 4.57 3.32
C ASP A 98 -7.08 5.46 2.31
N GLY A 99 -6.32 4.86 1.39
CA GLY A 99 -5.56 5.61 0.41
C GLY A 99 -4.69 4.80 -0.52
N CYS A 100 -4.08 5.50 -1.47
CA CYS A 100 -2.99 4.99 -2.30
C CYS A 100 -1.66 5.58 -1.85
N TYR A 101 -0.64 4.76 -1.87
CA TYR A 101 0.70 5.07 -1.43
C TYR A 101 1.72 4.63 -2.48
N LEU A 102 2.86 5.30 -2.52
CA LEU A 102 4.04 4.87 -3.27
C LEU A 102 5.00 4.15 -2.32
N TYR A 103 5.47 2.98 -2.69
CA TYR A 103 6.47 2.26 -1.92
C TYR A 103 7.87 2.83 -2.14
N ASP A 104 8.44 3.41 -1.10
CA ASP A 104 9.84 3.82 -1.05
C ASP A 104 10.69 2.66 -0.54
N ALA A 105 11.39 1.99 -1.45
CA ALA A 105 12.23 0.84 -1.09
C ALA A 105 13.51 1.24 -0.31
N LYS A 106 13.99 2.49 -0.44
CA LYS A 106 15.18 2.95 0.28
C LYS A 106 14.88 3.19 1.75
N ALA A 107 13.79 3.89 2.02
CA ALA A 107 13.34 4.16 3.38
C ALA A 107 12.52 3.00 3.96
N HIS A 108 12.10 2.04 3.14
CA HIS A 108 11.17 0.97 3.46
C HIS A 108 9.88 1.51 4.09
N GLN A 109 9.24 2.41 3.35
CA GLN A 109 8.07 3.18 3.78
C GLN A 109 7.03 3.26 2.68
N LEU A 110 5.80 3.56 3.07
CA LEU A 110 4.72 3.95 2.17
C LEU A 110 4.55 5.47 2.22
N GLN A 111 4.80 6.14 1.11
CA GLN A 111 4.60 7.57 0.95
C GLN A 111 3.15 7.83 0.50
N PRO A 112 2.40 8.71 1.16
CA PRO A 112 1.01 8.99 0.79
C PRO A 112 0.95 9.68 -0.58
N VAL A 113 0.04 9.21 -1.45
CA VAL A 113 -0.19 9.77 -2.79
C VAL A 113 -1.59 10.35 -2.89
N ALA A 114 -2.62 9.57 -2.55
CA ALA A 114 -4.01 10.00 -2.65
C ALA A 114 -4.86 9.37 -1.55
N LYS A 115 -5.68 10.18 -0.88
CA LYS A 115 -6.62 9.73 0.14
C LYS A 115 -7.89 9.17 -0.48
N GLY A 116 -8.35 8.05 0.02
CA GLY A 116 -9.61 7.40 -0.40
C GLY A 116 -9.40 6.01 -0.99
N ASP A 117 -10.49 5.30 -1.20
CA ASP A 117 -10.46 3.94 -1.72
C ASP A 117 -10.47 3.93 -3.26
N TYR A 118 -9.32 3.64 -3.85
CA TYR A 118 -9.15 3.58 -5.30
C TYR A 118 -9.12 2.14 -5.85
N ARG A 119 -9.37 1.11 -5.01
CA ARG A 119 -9.33 -0.29 -5.44
C ARG A 119 -10.35 -0.59 -6.55
N SER A 120 -11.49 0.11 -6.56
CA SER A 120 -12.49 0.00 -7.64
C SER A 120 -11.96 0.51 -8.98
N ALA A 121 -11.15 1.55 -9.00
CA ALA A 121 -10.53 2.07 -10.22
C ALA A 121 -9.50 1.08 -10.80
N VAL A 122 -8.76 0.37 -9.94
CA VAL A 122 -7.83 -0.70 -10.32
C VAL A 122 -8.59 -1.91 -10.85
N ALA A 123 -9.72 -2.22 -10.23
CA ALA A 123 -10.52 -3.41 -10.56
C ALA A 123 -11.09 -3.40 -11.98
N ARG A 124 -11.37 -2.23 -12.56
CA ARG A 124 -12.12 -2.09 -13.81
C ARG A 124 -13.43 -2.92 -13.78
N GLN A 125 -13.47 -4.04 -14.51
CA GLN A 125 -14.61 -4.96 -14.60
C GLN A 125 -14.51 -6.16 -13.63
N GLN A 126 -13.46 -6.24 -12.81
CA GLN A 126 -13.21 -7.36 -11.90
C GLN A 126 -13.58 -6.99 -10.46
N ASN A 127 -14.87 -7.02 -10.15
CA ASN A 127 -15.41 -6.54 -8.86
C ASN A 127 -14.76 -7.19 -7.63
N PHE A 128 -14.30 -8.44 -7.72
CA PHE A 128 -13.64 -9.12 -6.60
C PHE A 128 -12.38 -8.38 -6.11
N VAL A 129 -11.73 -7.58 -6.94
CA VAL A 129 -10.53 -6.80 -6.57
C VAL A 129 -10.85 -5.77 -5.49
N THR A 130 -12.08 -5.25 -5.46
CA THR A 130 -12.50 -4.28 -4.43
C THR A 130 -12.59 -4.87 -3.03
N GLU A 131 -12.68 -6.20 -2.93
CA GLU A 131 -12.71 -6.93 -1.67
C GLU A 131 -11.30 -7.25 -1.15
N ALA A 132 -10.27 -7.17 -2.03
CA ALA A 132 -8.90 -7.41 -1.63
C ALA A 132 -8.44 -6.39 -0.58
N PRO A 133 -7.75 -6.81 0.49
CA PRO A 133 -7.27 -5.87 1.53
C PRO A 133 -6.25 -4.87 0.99
N VAL A 134 -5.53 -5.22 -0.07
CA VAL A 134 -4.53 -4.39 -0.74
C VAL A 134 -4.48 -4.72 -2.23
N CYS A 135 -4.27 -3.70 -3.07
CA CYS A 135 -3.95 -3.85 -4.49
C CYS A 135 -2.58 -3.25 -4.77
N LEU A 136 -1.71 -4.01 -5.41
CA LEU A 136 -0.43 -3.50 -5.90
C LEU A 136 -0.55 -3.15 -7.38
N ILE A 137 -0.08 -1.97 -7.75
CA ILE A 137 -0.02 -1.50 -9.13
C ILE A 137 1.46 -1.27 -9.45
N LEU A 138 1.92 -1.92 -10.50
CA LEU A 138 3.28 -1.77 -11.01
C LEU A 138 3.22 -0.79 -12.19
N VAL A 139 3.92 0.33 -12.06
CA VAL A 139 3.99 1.37 -13.09
C VAL A 139 5.43 1.45 -13.58
N ALA A 140 5.63 1.29 -14.87
CA ALA A 140 6.92 1.49 -15.50
C ALA A 140 6.98 2.88 -16.16
N ASP A 141 8.04 3.63 -15.91
CA ASP A 141 8.38 4.90 -16.56
C ASP A 141 9.28 4.69 -17.76
#